data_62f8fd172204301e9bedb14e7b5ec866
#
_entry.id   62f8fd172204301e9bedb14e7b5ec866
#
_cell.length_a   1.000
_cell.length_b   1.000
_cell.length_c   1.000
_cell.angle_alpha   90.00
_cell.angle_beta   90.00
_cell.angle_gamma   90.00
#
_symmetry.space_group_name_H-M   'P 1'
#
loop_
_entity.id
_entity.type
_entity.pdbx_description
1 polymer ?
#
loop_
_entity_poly.entity_id
_entity_poly.type
_entity_poly.pdbx_seq_one_letter_code
_entity_poly.pdbx_strand_id
1 'polypeptide(L)'
;TVTESGNCRIHTFTGPGTFTVAQTSATAPENVISYLVVASGGGGGGGGDGSGGGSGGGAGGFREFKSPVTPYTASPLVGSTPITVTAQGYPVVVGAGASGGPAASVNATNGNVSSIFGISSAGGGAGKHGPCGSQNGEPGGSGGGASGGNPGCRTGGSGNTPPVSPVQGTNGGNTGSFPQPPASVYDSAGGGGAGGVGQNGQPGPRAGGPGVATEITASPVTYAA
;
A
#
# COMPACT_ATOMS: atom_id res chain seq x y z
N THR A 1 -10.35 3.49 17.95
CA THR A 1 -10.32 2.52 19.06
C THR A 1 -9.08 2.76 19.91
N VAL A 2 -9.19 2.53 21.22
CA VAL A 2 -8.04 2.60 22.15
C VAL A 2 -7.96 1.26 22.89
N THR A 3 -6.76 0.68 22.91
CA THR A 3 -6.46 -0.56 23.63
C THR A 3 -5.21 -0.37 24.47
N GLU A 4 -5.00 -1.24 25.46
CA GLU A 4 -3.81 -1.23 26.30
C GLU A 4 -3.06 -2.56 26.20
N SER A 5 -1.73 -2.48 26.22
CA SER A 5 -0.84 -3.65 26.24
C SER A 5 0.38 -3.34 27.10
N GLY A 6 0.51 -4.00 28.24
CA GLY A 6 1.50 -3.64 29.26
C GLY A 6 1.34 -2.18 29.68
N ASN A 7 2.40 -1.42 29.60
CA ASN A 7 2.41 0.02 29.92
C ASN A 7 2.16 0.92 28.69
N CYS A 8 1.77 0.32 27.56
CA CYS A 8 1.53 1.04 26.31
C CYS A 8 0.04 1.20 26.03
N ARG A 9 -0.33 2.40 25.57
CA ARG A 9 -1.67 2.69 25.05
C ARG A 9 -1.62 2.78 23.52
N ILE A 10 -2.45 1.98 22.84
CA ILE A 10 -2.50 1.87 21.39
C ILE A 10 -3.76 2.56 20.88
N HIS A 11 -3.60 3.59 20.06
CA HIS A 11 -4.68 4.30 19.40
C HIS A 11 -4.77 3.86 17.95
N THR A 12 -5.90 3.26 17.55
CA THR A 12 -6.15 2.80 16.17
C THR A 12 -7.23 3.65 15.52
N PHE A 13 -6.91 4.23 14.37
CA PHE A 13 -7.81 5.03 13.53
C PHE A 13 -8.09 4.27 12.23
N THR A 14 -9.37 3.98 12.00
CA THR A 14 -9.88 3.38 10.75
C THR A 14 -10.68 4.37 9.90
N GLY A 15 -10.70 5.63 10.32
CA GLY A 15 -11.28 6.78 9.65
C GLY A 15 -10.63 8.08 10.15
N PRO A 16 -10.87 9.22 9.49
CA PRO A 16 -10.35 10.51 9.92
C PRO A 16 -10.74 10.84 11.37
N GLY A 17 -9.83 11.52 12.09
CA GLY A 17 -10.05 11.87 13.48
C GLY A 17 -8.95 12.75 14.04
N THR A 18 -8.86 12.80 15.36
CA THR A 18 -7.83 13.56 16.07
C THR A 18 -7.18 12.66 17.13
N PHE A 19 -5.86 12.55 17.09
CA PHE A 19 -5.08 11.98 18.17
C PHE A 19 -4.76 13.08 19.18
N THR A 20 -5.33 12.98 20.38
CA THR A 20 -5.18 14.01 21.41
C THR A 20 -4.19 13.55 22.48
N VAL A 21 -3.15 14.34 22.70
CA VAL A 21 -2.23 14.22 23.82
C VAL A 21 -2.64 15.25 24.86
N ALA A 22 -3.21 14.77 25.98
CA ALA A 22 -3.69 15.66 27.05
C ALA A 22 -2.53 16.16 27.91
N GLN A 23 -1.49 15.34 28.10
CA GLN A 23 -0.33 15.65 28.93
C GLN A 23 0.90 14.90 28.41
N THR A 24 2.05 15.52 28.52
CA THR A 24 3.35 14.91 28.23
C THR A 24 4.03 14.44 29.51
N SER A 25 4.93 13.44 29.38
CA SER A 25 5.81 13.04 30.46
C SER A 25 6.87 14.10 30.74
N ALA A 26 7.31 14.20 32.00
CA ALA A 26 8.51 14.97 32.36
C ALA A 26 9.79 14.33 31.83
N THR A 27 9.75 13.03 31.49
CA THR A 27 10.85 12.26 30.92
C THR A 27 10.84 12.34 29.41
N ALA A 28 11.77 13.06 28.82
CA ALA A 28 11.78 13.38 27.39
C ALA A 28 11.64 12.14 26.44
N PRO A 29 12.34 11.00 26.64
CA PRO A 29 12.20 9.83 25.78
C PRO A 29 10.79 9.24 25.73
N GLU A 30 9.99 9.40 26.79
CA GLU A 30 8.61 8.89 26.86
C GLU A 30 7.63 9.69 26.00
N ASN A 31 8.03 10.87 25.54
CA ASN A 31 7.24 11.69 24.62
C ASN A 31 7.49 11.34 23.15
N VAL A 32 8.39 10.41 22.86
CA VAL A 32 8.62 9.89 21.51
C VAL A 32 7.69 8.70 21.28
N ILE A 33 6.74 8.86 20.36
CA ILE A 33 5.74 7.83 20.07
C ILE A 33 6.19 6.89 18.95
N SER A 34 5.69 5.66 18.99
CA SER A 34 5.70 4.76 17.83
C SER A 34 4.48 5.03 16.96
N TYR A 35 4.63 4.91 15.64
CA TYR A 35 3.50 5.05 14.73
C TYR A 35 3.59 4.07 13.57
N LEU A 36 2.41 3.75 13.06
CA LEU A 36 2.22 3.07 11.78
C LEU A 36 1.19 3.86 10.96
N VAL A 37 1.54 4.23 9.74
CA VAL A 37 0.67 4.89 8.79
C VAL A 37 0.58 4.03 7.55
N VAL A 38 -0.60 3.45 7.30
CA VAL A 38 -0.90 2.67 6.11
C VAL A 38 -1.94 3.42 5.29
N ALA A 39 -1.64 3.67 4.03
CA ALA A 39 -2.58 4.28 3.10
C ALA A 39 -3.53 3.25 2.50
N SER A 40 -4.56 3.71 1.77
CA SER A 40 -5.49 2.80 1.10
C SER A 40 -4.87 2.16 -0.13
N GLY A 41 -5.25 0.92 -0.44
CA GLY A 41 -4.86 0.25 -1.69
C GLY A 41 -5.51 0.87 -2.91
N GLY A 42 -4.86 0.71 -4.06
CA GLY A 42 -5.42 0.99 -5.37
C GLY A 42 -6.46 -0.04 -5.79
N GLY A 43 -7.40 0.36 -6.63
CA GLY A 43 -8.41 -0.52 -7.20
C GLY A 43 -7.82 -1.50 -8.22
N GLY A 44 -8.30 -2.72 -8.26
CA GLY A 44 -7.99 -3.66 -9.34
C GLY A 44 -8.68 -3.27 -10.64
N GLY A 45 -8.02 -3.45 -11.77
CA GLY A 45 -8.61 -3.24 -13.08
C GLY A 45 -9.73 -4.26 -13.37
N GLY A 46 -10.79 -3.84 -14.04
CA GLY A 46 -11.88 -4.72 -14.48
C GLY A 46 -11.44 -5.68 -15.57
N GLY A 47 -11.91 -6.93 -15.53
CA GLY A 47 -11.86 -7.85 -16.66
C GLY A 47 -13.17 -7.74 -17.44
N GLY A 48 -13.16 -7.93 -18.78
CA GLY A 48 -14.39 -7.93 -19.54
C GLY A 48 -14.22 -8.40 -20.97
N ASP A 49 -15.30 -8.92 -21.53
CA ASP A 49 -15.64 -9.09 -22.94
C ASP A 49 -14.61 -9.82 -23.83
N GLY A 50 -13.91 -10.81 -23.28
CA GLY A 50 -13.01 -11.65 -24.06
C GLY A 50 -11.75 -10.95 -24.61
N SER A 51 -11.46 -9.72 -24.21
CA SER A 51 -10.38 -8.91 -24.75
C SER A 51 -9.29 -8.47 -23.77
N GLY A 52 -9.31 -8.94 -22.53
CA GLY A 52 -8.24 -8.66 -21.55
C GLY A 52 -8.58 -9.04 -20.12
N GLY A 53 -7.57 -9.41 -19.37
CA GLY A 53 -7.63 -9.65 -17.93
C GLY A 53 -7.41 -8.34 -17.14
N GLY A 54 -8.16 -8.13 -16.05
CA GLY A 54 -7.89 -7.04 -15.12
C GLY A 54 -6.65 -7.33 -14.29
N SER A 55 -5.81 -6.34 -14.06
CA SER A 55 -4.63 -6.45 -13.21
C SER A 55 -4.90 -6.03 -11.76
N GLY A 56 -4.07 -6.48 -10.84
CA GLY A 56 -4.17 -6.16 -9.42
C GLY A 56 -3.85 -4.70 -9.12
N GLY A 57 -4.58 -4.07 -8.21
CA GLY A 57 -4.17 -2.79 -7.61
C GLY A 57 -2.98 -2.99 -6.66
N GLY A 58 -2.15 -1.98 -6.50
CA GLY A 58 -1.05 -1.96 -5.54
C GLY A 58 -1.56 -1.67 -4.12
N ALA A 59 -0.86 -2.16 -3.12
CA ALA A 59 -1.12 -1.85 -1.73
C ALA A 59 -0.84 -0.38 -1.41
N GLY A 60 -1.49 0.16 -0.40
CA GLY A 60 -1.15 1.47 0.13
C GLY A 60 0.25 1.48 0.73
N GLY A 61 0.87 2.65 0.75
CA GLY A 61 2.17 2.86 1.34
C GLY A 61 2.17 2.51 2.83
N PHE A 62 3.28 2.00 3.31
CA PHE A 62 3.53 1.58 4.68
C PHE A 62 4.65 2.43 5.29
N ARG A 63 4.39 3.14 6.39
CA ARG A 63 5.36 3.97 7.11
C ARG A 63 5.32 3.66 8.59
N GLU A 64 6.40 3.15 9.14
CA GLU A 64 6.51 2.78 10.55
C GLU A 64 7.71 3.46 11.21
N PHE A 65 7.55 3.84 12.46
CA PHE A 65 8.63 4.18 13.36
C PHE A 65 8.38 3.54 14.72
N LYS A 66 9.44 2.98 15.31
CA LYS A 66 9.42 2.41 16.66
C LYS A 66 10.20 3.30 17.62
N SER A 67 9.53 3.81 18.64
CA SER A 67 10.18 4.51 19.74
C SER A 67 11.08 3.55 20.53
N PRO A 68 12.23 4.02 21.02
CA PRO A 68 13.14 3.21 21.82
C PRO A 68 12.52 2.63 23.10
N VAL A 69 11.46 3.28 23.62
CA VAL A 69 10.79 2.88 24.86
C VAL A 69 9.62 1.90 24.66
N THR A 70 9.24 1.59 23.43
CA THR A 70 8.13 0.64 23.16
C THR A 70 8.65 -0.79 22.91
N PRO A 71 8.09 -1.80 23.61
CA PRO A 71 8.63 -3.16 23.60
C PRO A 71 7.93 -4.06 22.56
N TYR A 72 7.85 -3.67 21.28
CA TYR A 72 7.29 -4.55 20.24
C TYR A 72 8.31 -4.86 19.15
N THR A 73 8.07 -5.88 18.34
CA THR A 73 8.88 -6.22 17.17
C THR A 73 8.41 -5.40 15.98
N ALA A 74 9.26 -4.46 15.53
CA ALA A 74 8.98 -3.65 14.35
C ALA A 74 9.17 -4.43 13.04
N SER A 75 8.56 -3.92 11.96
CA SER A 75 8.76 -4.48 10.64
C SER A 75 10.18 -4.23 10.10
N PRO A 76 10.60 -4.97 9.05
CA PRO A 76 11.85 -4.68 8.34
C PRO A 76 11.90 -3.29 7.67
N LEU A 77 10.74 -2.63 7.51
CA LEU A 77 10.62 -1.28 6.93
C LEU A 77 10.54 -0.17 7.99
N VAL A 78 10.93 -0.46 9.23
CA VAL A 78 10.96 0.56 10.29
C VAL A 78 11.89 1.70 9.92
N GLY A 79 11.36 2.93 9.94
CA GLY A 79 12.09 4.15 9.63
C GLY A 79 12.80 4.74 10.87
N SER A 80 13.52 5.83 10.63
CA SER A 80 14.30 6.54 11.63
C SER A 80 13.80 7.96 11.94
N THR A 81 12.53 8.27 11.62
CA THR A 81 11.95 9.60 11.85
C THR A 81 11.16 9.61 13.15
N PRO A 82 11.75 10.05 14.28
CA PRO A 82 11.06 10.13 15.55
C PRO A 82 10.05 11.27 15.58
N ILE A 83 8.94 11.06 16.25
CA ILE A 83 7.94 12.10 16.53
C ILE A 83 7.88 12.31 18.05
N THR A 84 8.29 13.48 18.49
CA THR A 84 8.10 13.93 19.88
C THR A 84 6.78 14.68 19.95
N VAL A 85 5.86 14.20 20.77
CA VAL A 85 4.54 14.82 20.92
C VAL A 85 4.55 15.88 22.01
N THR A 86 3.67 16.86 21.87
CA THR A 86 3.32 17.87 22.87
C THR A 86 1.85 17.76 23.23
N ALA A 87 1.41 18.42 24.30
CA ALA A 87 0.00 18.40 24.73
C ALA A 87 -0.88 19.20 23.76
N GLN A 88 -1.43 18.52 22.76
CA GLN A 88 -2.32 19.09 21.74
C GLN A 88 -3.05 17.98 20.96
N GLY A 89 -3.96 18.39 20.08
CA GLY A 89 -4.60 17.51 19.10
C GLY A 89 -3.81 17.44 17.80
N TYR A 90 -3.65 16.23 17.25
CA TYR A 90 -3.00 15.98 15.98
C TYR A 90 -4.04 15.42 15.00
N PRO A 91 -4.29 16.09 13.88
CA PRO A 91 -5.24 15.60 12.89
C PRO A 91 -4.75 14.31 12.26
N VAL A 92 -5.65 13.33 12.15
CA VAL A 92 -5.43 12.05 11.49
C VAL A 92 -6.26 12.01 10.22
N VAL A 93 -5.60 11.73 9.09
CA VAL A 93 -6.25 11.45 7.82
C VAL A 93 -6.10 9.97 7.55
N VAL A 94 -7.22 9.30 7.29
CA VAL A 94 -7.24 7.92 6.79
C VAL A 94 -7.82 7.94 5.39
N GLY A 95 -7.03 7.52 4.43
CA GLY A 95 -7.40 7.52 3.01
C GLY A 95 -8.57 6.56 2.74
N ALA A 96 -9.57 7.01 2.03
CA ALA A 96 -10.65 6.14 1.56
C ALA A 96 -10.13 5.14 0.53
N GLY A 97 -10.65 3.91 0.53
CA GLY A 97 -10.33 2.88 -0.43
C GLY A 97 -10.60 3.32 -1.88
N ALA A 98 -9.84 2.78 -2.80
CA ALA A 98 -10.03 3.03 -4.22
C ALA A 98 -11.19 2.21 -4.79
N SER A 99 -11.83 2.70 -5.85
CA SER A 99 -12.78 1.92 -6.62
C SER A 99 -12.05 1.01 -7.61
N GLY A 100 -12.45 -0.27 -7.65
CA GLY A 100 -12.09 -1.17 -8.75
C GLY A 100 -12.70 -0.71 -10.08
N GLY A 101 -12.08 -1.08 -11.20
CA GLY A 101 -12.68 -0.89 -12.50
C GLY A 101 -13.90 -1.81 -12.66
N PRO A 102 -15.11 -1.28 -12.93
CA PRO A 102 -16.22 -2.12 -13.36
C PRO A 102 -15.87 -2.81 -14.69
N ALA A 103 -16.57 -3.90 -15.02
CA ALA A 103 -16.34 -4.66 -16.24
C ALA A 103 -16.25 -3.74 -17.48
N ALA A 104 -15.39 -4.11 -18.41
CA ALA A 104 -15.23 -3.51 -19.77
C ALA A 104 -15.07 -1.97 -19.80
N SER A 105 -13.87 -1.50 -19.92
CA SER A 105 -13.51 -0.12 -20.33
C SER A 105 -13.30 0.94 -19.25
N VAL A 106 -13.53 0.67 -17.97
CA VAL A 106 -13.29 1.66 -16.89
C VAL A 106 -12.03 1.31 -16.10
N ASN A 107 -11.10 2.24 -16.06
CA ASN A 107 -9.91 2.12 -15.22
C ASN A 107 -10.27 2.22 -13.75
N ALA A 108 -9.61 1.43 -12.92
CA ALA A 108 -9.61 1.60 -11.49
C ALA A 108 -8.96 2.93 -11.06
N THR A 109 -9.17 3.34 -9.85
CA THR A 109 -8.57 4.56 -9.28
C THR A 109 -7.43 4.23 -8.32
N ASN A 110 -6.50 5.17 -8.16
CA ASN A 110 -5.48 5.07 -7.13
C ASN A 110 -6.11 5.19 -5.74
N GLY A 111 -5.48 4.59 -4.75
CA GLY A 111 -5.82 4.77 -3.35
C GLY A 111 -5.56 6.20 -2.88
N ASN A 112 -6.12 6.54 -1.73
CA ASN A 112 -5.94 7.85 -1.12
C ASN A 112 -4.87 7.81 -0.02
N VAL A 113 -4.27 8.96 0.22
CA VAL A 113 -3.21 9.17 1.22
C VAL A 113 -3.76 9.03 2.65
N SER A 114 -2.99 8.41 3.53
CA SER A 114 -3.17 8.49 4.98
C SER A 114 -2.03 9.31 5.59
N SER A 115 -2.33 10.10 6.62
CA SER A 115 -1.30 10.93 7.26
C SER A 115 -1.57 11.26 8.72
N ILE A 116 -0.50 11.46 9.48
CA ILE A 116 -0.49 12.02 10.83
C ILE A 116 0.91 12.61 11.10
N PHE A 117 1.04 13.63 11.94
CA PHE A 117 2.32 14.26 12.34
C PHE A 117 3.20 14.76 11.18
N GLY A 118 2.61 15.10 10.05
CA GLY A 118 3.38 15.42 8.84
C GLY A 118 3.95 14.20 8.09
N ILE A 119 3.76 13.00 8.63
CA ILE A 119 4.11 11.76 7.94
C ILE A 119 2.94 11.35 7.04
N SER A 120 3.21 11.17 5.77
CA SER A 120 2.22 10.73 4.79
C SER A 120 2.64 9.40 4.16
N SER A 121 1.68 8.49 4.00
CA SER A 121 1.79 7.29 3.18
C SER A 121 0.95 7.47 1.92
N ALA A 122 1.52 7.18 0.76
CA ALA A 122 0.83 7.33 -0.52
C ALA A 122 -0.17 6.20 -0.76
N GLY A 123 -1.29 6.50 -1.39
CA GLY A 123 -2.22 5.47 -1.83
C GLY A 123 -1.60 4.50 -2.83
N GLY A 124 -2.09 3.28 -2.90
CA GLY A 124 -1.66 2.28 -3.87
C GLY A 124 -2.03 2.66 -5.30
N GLY A 125 -1.20 2.27 -6.25
CA GLY A 125 -1.46 2.49 -7.68
C GLY A 125 -2.58 1.61 -8.22
N ALA A 126 -3.40 2.14 -9.11
CA ALA A 126 -4.48 1.39 -9.75
C ALA A 126 -3.96 0.32 -10.70
N GLY A 127 -4.59 -0.84 -10.69
CA GLY A 127 -4.51 -1.80 -11.76
C GLY A 127 -5.27 -1.32 -13.01
N LYS A 128 -4.92 -1.85 -14.15
CA LYS A 128 -5.51 -1.46 -15.44
C LYS A 128 -6.37 -2.56 -16.03
N HIS A 129 -7.37 -2.14 -16.78
CA HIS A 129 -8.15 -2.97 -17.69
C HIS A 129 -7.60 -2.79 -19.10
N GLY A 130 -7.60 -3.81 -19.93
CA GLY A 130 -7.34 -3.47 -21.25
C GLY A 130 -7.35 -4.46 -22.38
N PRO A 131 -8.05 -4.14 -23.48
CA PRO A 131 -7.62 -4.52 -24.80
C PRO A 131 -6.42 -3.67 -25.23
N CYS A 132 -5.72 -4.13 -26.25
CA CYS A 132 -4.58 -3.51 -26.90
C CYS A 132 -4.48 -1.97 -26.76
N GLY A 133 -3.42 -1.48 -26.17
CA GLY A 133 -3.13 -0.08 -25.92
C GLY A 133 -2.31 0.07 -24.66
N SER A 134 -1.54 1.09 -24.45
CA SER A 134 -0.61 1.28 -23.36
C SER A 134 -1.29 1.33 -21.98
N GLN A 135 -1.44 0.18 -21.34
CA GLN A 135 -2.06 0.06 -20.02
C GLN A 135 -1.02 -0.41 -18.98
N ASN A 136 -0.04 0.45 -18.72
CA ASN A 136 0.87 0.27 -17.58
C ASN A 136 0.11 0.42 -16.27
N GLY A 137 0.49 -0.30 -15.24
CA GLY A 137 -0.01 -0.08 -13.90
C GLY A 137 0.28 1.35 -13.43
N GLU A 138 -0.58 1.92 -12.58
CA GLU A 138 -0.36 3.25 -12.01
C GLU A 138 0.67 3.22 -10.86
N PRO A 139 1.48 4.27 -10.74
CA PRO A 139 2.38 4.41 -9.60
C PRO A 139 1.61 4.71 -8.31
N GLY A 140 2.24 4.38 -7.18
CA GLY A 140 1.66 4.64 -5.86
C GLY A 140 2.59 4.28 -4.72
N GLY A 141 2.07 4.15 -3.51
CA GLY A 141 2.79 3.60 -2.36
C GLY A 141 3.38 2.25 -2.72
N SER A 142 2.55 1.32 -3.18
CA SER A 142 2.95 0.22 -4.06
C SER A 142 2.28 0.39 -5.41
N GLY A 143 2.92 -0.05 -6.49
CA GLY A 143 2.44 0.14 -7.85
C GLY A 143 1.36 -0.87 -8.24
N GLY A 144 0.41 -0.47 -9.09
CA GLY A 144 -0.56 -1.38 -9.71
C GLY A 144 0.09 -2.32 -10.71
N GLY A 145 -0.49 -3.51 -10.89
CA GLY A 145 -0.04 -4.47 -11.91
C GLY A 145 -0.31 -3.98 -13.33
N ALA A 146 0.48 -4.46 -14.29
CA ALA A 146 0.22 -4.27 -15.71
C ALA A 146 -0.93 -5.16 -16.17
N SER A 147 -1.71 -4.68 -17.13
CA SER A 147 -2.77 -5.48 -17.76
C SER A 147 -2.31 -6.08 -19.08
N GLY A 148 -2.66 -7.35 -19.33
CA GLY A 148 -2.32 -8.08 -20.54
C GLY A 148 -3.21 -7.72 -21.74
N GLY A 149 -2.66 -7.81 -22.91
CA GLY A 149 -3.28 -7.64 -24.21
C GLY A 149 -2.19 -7.74 -25.28
N ASN A 150 -2.56 -8.14 -26.48
CA ASN A 150 -1.64 -8.42 -27.60
C ASN A 150 -0.96 -7.15 -28.14
N PRO A 151 0.19 -7.25 -28.85
CA PRO A 151 1.50 -7.65 -28.35
C PRO A 151 2.27 -6.44 -27.79
N GLY A 152 2.89 -6.56 -26.66
CA GLY A 152 3.78 -5.52 -26.14
C GLY A 152 4.02 -5.64 -24.64
N CYS A 153 5.27 -5.50 -24.27
CA CYS A 153 5.68 -5.45 -22.89
C CYS A 153 5.03 -4.27 -22.16
N ARG A 154 4.37 -4.53 -21.07
CA ARG A 154 3.80 -3.50 -20.20
C ARG A 154 4.40 -3.59 -18.84
N THR A 155 4.60 -2.44 -18.26
CA THR A 155 5.23 -2.31 -16.96
C THR A 155 4.18 -2.14 -15.88
N GLY A 156 4.40 -2.81 -14.75
CA GLY A 156 3.70 -2.47 -13.51
C GLY A 156 4.01 -1.05 -13.10
N GLY A 157 3.13 -0.45 -12.33
CA GLY A 157 3.33 0.86 -11.75
C GLY A 157 4.52 0.87 -10.80
N SER A 158 5.22 1.98 -10.73
CA SER A 158 6.30 2.17 -9.76
C SER A 158 5.75 2.24 -8.35
N GLY A 159 6.35 1.48 -7.44
CA GLY A 159 6.15 1.65 -6.00
C GLY A 159 6.99 2.80 -5.45
N ASN A 160 6.85 3.04 -4.15
CA ASN A 160 7.56 4.11 -3.45
C ASN A 160 7.43 5.48 -4.15
N THR A 161 6.22 5.81 -4.58
CA THR A 161 5.92 7.07 -5.27
C THR A 161 4.89 7.87 -4.46
N PRO A 162 5.25 9.08 -3.98
CA PRO A 162 6.58 9.71 -4.05
C PRO A 162 7.65 8.94 -3.26
N PRO A 163 8.94 9.08 -3.62
CA PRO A 163 10.01 8.33 -2.97
C PRO A 163 10.22 8.76 -1.50
N VAL A 164 10.37 7.78 -0.65
CA VAL A 164 10.68 7.95 0.79
C VAL A 164 11.68 6.88 1.23
N SER A 165 12.30 7.09 2.40
CA SER A 165 13.21 6.12 3.02
C SER A 165 12.77 5.85 4.47
N PRO A 166 12.66 4.55 4.86
CA PRO A 166 12.64 3.35 4.00
C PRO A 166 11.55 3.43 2.93
N VAL A 167 11.64 2.57 1.91
CA VAL A 167 10.61 2.50 0.86
C VAL A 167 9.24 2.19 1.47
N GLN A 168 8.19 2.87 1.00
CA GLN A 168 6.83 2.66 1.50
C GLN A 168 6.06 1.55 0.77
N GLY A 169 6.64 0.98 -0.29
CA GLY A 169 6.06 -0.10 -1.08
C GLY A 169 6.88 -0.40 -2.32
N THR A 170 6.47 -1.38 -3.10
CA THR A 170 7.22 -1.93 -4.23
C THR A 170 6.43 -1.85 -5.55
N ASN A 171 7.09 -2.19 -6.65
CA ASN A 171 6.49 -2.12 -7.98
C ASN A 171 5.40 -3.19 -8.17
N GLY A 172 4.44 -2.90 -9.03
CA GLY A 172 3.55 -3.91 -9.60
C GLY A 172 4.29 -4.81 -10.59
N GLY A 173 3.70 -5.98 -10.88
CA GLY A 173 4.21 -6.94 -11.85
C GLY A 173 4.05 -6.43 -13.29
N ASN A 174 4.93 -6.89 -14.18
CA ASN A 174 4.95 -6.60 -15.61
C ASN A 174 4.20 -7.67 -16.41
N THR A 175 3.83 -7.38 -17.66
CA THR A 175 3.33 -8.36 -18.65
C THR A 175 4.22 -8.38 -19.89
N GLY A 176 4.10 -9.41 -20.74
CA GLY A 176 4.76 -9.46 -22.05
C GLY A 176 6.17 -10.06 -22.09
N SER A 177 6.66 -10.69 -21.03
CA SER A 177 7.98 -11.34 -20.99
C SER A 177 7.98 -12.81 -21.45
N PHE A 178 6.86 -13.32 -21.95
CA PHE A 178 6.71 -14.73 -22.31
C PHE A 178 6.40 -14.91 -23.80
N PRO A 179 6.77 -16.09 -24.40
CA PRO A 179 6.30 -16.45 -25.72
C PRO A 179 4.77 -16.30 -25.75
N GLN A 180 4.27 -15.58 -26.74
CA GLN A 180 2.85 -15.27 -26.92
C GLN A 180 1.97 -16.49 -26.67
N PRO A 181 1.07 -16.47 -25.68
CA PRO A 181 0.01 -17.47 -25.64
C PRO A 181 -0.91 -17.33 -26.86
N PRO A 182 -1.67 -18.37 -27.23
CA PRO A 182 -2.71 -18.23 -28.26
C PRO A 182 -3.58 -17.01 -27.97
N ALA A 183 -4.05 -16.32 -28.96
CA ALA A 183 -4.76 -15.03 -28.91
C ALA A 183 -5.98 -14.98 -27.95
N SER A 184 -6.31 -16.06 -27.29
CA SER A 184 -7.39 -16.19 -26.29
C SER A 184 -6.93 -16.15 -24.83
N VAL A 185 -5.63 -16.00 -24.54
CA VAL A 185 -5.11 -16.01 -23.16
C VAL A 185 -4.48 -14.67 -22.86
N TYR A 186 -5.10 -13.94 -21.98
CA TYR A 186 -4.66 -12.61 -21.56
C TYR A 186 -3.91 -12.69 -20.25
N ASP A 187 -2.72 -12.10 -20.22
CA ASP A 187 -1.86 -12.04 -19.06
C ASP A 187 -2.22 -10.83 -18.20
N SER A 188 -2.38 -11.02 -16.92
CA SER A 188 -2.58 -9.96 -15.93
C SER A 188 -1.53 -10.09 -14.85
N ALA A 189 -0.97 -8.98 -14.40
CA ALA A 189 0.03 -8.97 -13.35
C ALA A 189 -0.57 -8.58 -11.99
N GLY A 190 0.04 -9.02 -10.93
CA GLY A 190 -0.31 -8.64 -9.56
C GLY A 190 0.15 -7.22 -9.22
N GLY A 191 -0.56 -6.52 -8.33
CA GLY A 191 -0.08 -5.26 -7.75
C GLY A 191 1.08 -5.50 -6.78
N GLY A 192 1.88 -4.48 -6.52
CA GLY A 192 2.95 -4.54 -5.52
C GLY A 192 2.41 -4.51 -4.09
N GLY A 193 3.12 -5.13 -3.15
CA GLY A 193 2.92 -5.01 -1.72
C GLY A 193 4.02 -4.19 -1.06
N ALA A 194 3.94 -3.97 0.25
CA ALA A 194 5.02 -3.29 0.96
C ALA A 194 6.28 -4.17 1.05
N GLY A 195 6.11 -5.48 1.19
CA GLY A 195 7.20 -6.45 1.37
C GLY A 195 7.79 -7.01 0.07
N GLY A 196 7.15 -6.81 -1.08
CA GLY A 196 7.68 -7.33 -2.34
C GLY A 196 6.84 -6.99 -3.57
N VAL A 197 7.46 -7.12 -4.73
CA VAL A 197 6.84 -6.82 -6.02
C VAL A 197 5.70 -7.79 -6.36
N GLY A 198 4.72 -7.30 -7.13
CA GLY A 198 3.67 -8.13 -7.67
C GLY A 198 4.20 -9.14 -8.69
N GLN A 199 3.54 -10.29 -8.79
CA GLN A 199 3.91 -11.31 -9.78
C GLN A 199 3.69 -10.81 -11.21
N ASN A 200 4.66 -11.12 -12.07
CA ASN A 200 4.55 -10.84 -13.51
C ASN A 200 3.42 -11.65 -14.14
N GLY A 201 2.80 -11.08 -15.19
CA GLY A 201 1.74 -11.72 -15.94
C GLY A 201 2.22 -13.00 -16.60
N GLN A 202 1.40 -14.02 -16.51
CA GLN A 202 1.45 -15.32 -17.19
C GLN A 202 0.02 -15.83 -17.27
N PRO A 203 -0.28 -16.88 -18.08
CA PRO A 203 -1.61 -17.49 -18.07
C PRO A 203 -2.03 -17.94 -16.66
N GLY A 204 -3.19 -17.47 -16.19
CA GLY A 204 -3.76 -17.78 -14.89
C GLY A 204 -3.68 -16.64 -13.86
N PRO A 205 -4.29 -16.81 -12.68
CA PRO A 205 -4.31 -15.77 -11.64
C PRO A 205 -2.90 -15.49 -11.11
N ARG A 206 -2.65 -14.23 -10.82
CA ARG A 206 -1.36 -13.73 -10.29
C ARG A 206 -1.53 -13.16 -8.88
N ALA A 207 -0.61 -13.52 -8.01
CA ALA A 207 -0.59 -12.98 -6.67
C ALA A 207 -0.09 -11.53 -6.66
N GLY A 208 -0.65 -10.75 -5.76
CA GLY A 208 -0.06 -9.48 -5.36
C GLY A 208 1.27 -9.70 -4.63
N GLY A 209 2.03 -8.62 -4.47
CA GLY A 209 3.24 -8.64 -3.66
C GLY A 209 2.90 -8.82 -2.18
N PRO A 210 3.76 -9.50 -1.40
CA PRO A 210 3.52 -9.70 0.02
C PRO A 210 3.54 -8.38 0.79
N GLY A 211 2.78 -8.32 1.88
CA GLY A 211 2.87 -7.25 2.87
C GLY A 211 4.03 -7.44 3.84
N VAL A 212 4.08 -6.61 4.86
CA VAL A 212 5.05 -6.69 5.96
C VAL A 212 4.34 -6.83 7.30
N ALA A 213 4.91 -7.63 8.19
CA ALA A 213 4.38 -7.84 9.53
C ALA A 213 5.04 -6.90 10.53
N THR A 214 4.25 -6.41 11.49
CA THR A 214 4.70 -5.67 12.68
C THR A 214 3.83 -6.05 13.88
N GLU A 215 4.37 -5.91 15.08
CA GLU A 215 3.66 -6.13 16.33
C GLU A 215 3.20 -4.83 17.01
N ILE A 216 3.13 -3.72 16.28
CA ILE A 216 2.74 -2.42 16.86
C ILE A 216 1.36 -2.44 17.53
N THR A 217 0.49 -3.38 17.15
CA THR A 217 -0.83 -3.61 17.78
C THR A 217 -0.82 -4.70 18.84
N ALA A 218 0.35 -4.99 19.42
CA ALA A 218 0.61 -6.00 20.45
C ALA A 218 0.46 -7.47 19.98
N SER A 219 0.30 -7.69 18.70
CA SER A 219 0.32 -9.01 18.05
C SER A 219 0.81 -8.86 16.62
N PRO A 220 1.44 -9.89 16.03
CA PRO A 220 1.93 -9.82 14.65
C PRO A 220 0.74 -9.69 13.68
N VAL A 221 0.73 -8.62 12.92
CA VAL A 221 -0.25 -8.34 11.85
C VAL A 221 0.49 -7.95 10.58
N THR A 222 0.10 -8.57 9.46
CA THR A 222 0.63 -8.22 8.14
C THR A 222 -0.23 -7.12 7.51
N TYR A 223 0.43 -6.06 7.07
CA TYR A 223 -0.20 -4.90 6.41
C TYR A 223 0.32 -4.72 4.99
N ALA A 224 -0.45 -4.02 4.17
CA ALA A 224 -0.06 -3.57 2.83
C ALA A 224 0.38 -4.72 1.89
N ALA A 225 -0.43 -5.80 1.82
CA ALA A 225 -0.29 -6.92 0.89
C ALA A 225 -1.15 -6.73 -0.36
#